data_cd9063d66514fc366b44d73c056cd782
#
_entry.id   cd9063d66514fc366b44d73c056cd782
#
_cell.length_a   1.000
_cell.length_b   1.000
_cell.length_c   1.000
_cell.angle_alpha   90.00
_cell.angle_beta   90.00
_cell.angle_gamma   90.00
#
_symmetry.space_group_name_H-M   'P 1'
#
loop_
_entity.id
_entity.type
_entity.pdbx_description
1 polymer ?
#
loop_
_entity_poly.entity_id
_entity_poly.type
_entity_poly.pdbx_seq_one_letter_code
_entity_poly.pdbx_strand_id
1 'polypeptide(L)'
;MRHRIFWKCIGSLLCCLATTSLSAQEKAVKEIKVFPPAVRLDSARDFQTIIVQATREDSVTEDVTSSAKMAFKNPECATLERIDGDAGISIRLSPKQDGDTVLVITYGEHQAELPVSVQSAAKEPPLSFRLDVMPVFARAGCNMGSCHGAARGKDGFRLSLFGFDPAGDYHRLTREMPGRRINLGNPEGSLVVQKAV
;
A
#
# COMPACT_ATOMS: atom_id res chain seq x y z
N MET A 1 -81.02 20.33 -40.02
CA MET A 1 -80.46 19.01 -40.34
C MET A 1 -79.39 18.66 -39.37
N ARG A 2 -79.57 17.62 -38.60
CA ARG A 2 -78.72 17.21 -37.43
C ARG A 2 -77.69 16.21 -37.93
N HIS A 3 -76.41 16.44 -37.75
CA HIS A 3 -75.41 15.40 -37.86
C HIS A 3 -74.76 15.14 -36.49
N ARG A 4 -74.96 13.95 -35.96
CA ARG A 4 -74.36 13.39 -34.77
C ARG A 4 -73.01 12.86 -35.14
N ILE A 5 -71.97 13.32 -34.49
CA ILE A 5 -70.61 12.79 -34.58
C ILE A 5 -70.42 11.82 -33.42
N PHE A 6 -70.11 10.58 -33.77
CA PHE A 6 -69.77 9.47 -32.86
C PHE A 6 -68.34 9.64 -32.36
N TRP A 7 -68.15 9.75 -31.06
CA TRP A 7 -66.81 9.77 -30.43
C TRP A 7 -66.43 8.31 -30.06
N LYS A 8 -65.41 7.79 -30.73
CA LYS A 8 -64.80 6.50 -30.36
C LYS A 8 -63.79 6.72 -29.25
N CYS A 9 -64.05 6.10 -28.10
CA CYS A 9 -63.07 5.97 -27.01
C CYS A 9 -61.96 5.04 -27.43
N ILE A 10 -60.75 5.55 -27.55
CA ILE A 10 -59.51 4.75 -27.69
C ILE A 10 -58.99 4.54 -26.26
N GLY A 11 -59.11 3.30 -25.77
CA GLY A 11 -58.55 2.87 -24.51
C GLY A 11 -57.02 2.82 -24.60
N SER A 12 -56.34 3.68 -23.85
CA SER A 12 -54.88 3.67 -23.72
C SER A 12 -54.49 2.55 -22.76
N LEU A 13 -53.91 1.48 -23.29
CA LEU A 13 -53.35 0.37 -22.52
C LEU A 13 -51.99 0.80 -21.98
N LEU A 14 -51.95 1.22 -20.71
CA LEU A 14 -50.72 1.61 -20.02
C LEU A 14 -49.94 0.33 -19.63
N CYS A 15 -48.95 -0.03 -20.46
CA CYS A 15 -48.06 -1.16 -20.21
C CYS A 15 -47.05 -0.73 -19.14
N CYS A 16 -47.28 -1.08 -17.86
CA CYS A 16 -46.32 -0.96 -16.78
C CYS A 16 -45.17 -1.93 -17.01
N LEU A 17 -44.07 -1.43 -17.59
CA LEU A 17 -42.79 -2.13 -17.60
C LEU A 17 -42.24 -2.12 -16.17
N ALA A 18 -42.47 -3.18 -15.41
CA ALA A 18 -41.80 -3.42 -14.17
C ALA A 18 -40.29 -3.72 -14.48
N THR A 19 -39.45 -2.72 -14.35
CA THR A 19 -38.01 -2.92 -14.34
C THR A 19 -37.64 -3.65 -13.06
N THR A 20 -37.55 -4.97 -13.10
CA THR A 20 -36.90 -5.77 -12.06
C THR A 20 -35.40 -5.40 -12.08
N SER A 21 -34.99 -4.51 -11.18
CA SER A 21 -33.57 -4.32 -10.87
C SER A 21 -33.04 -5.64 -10.33
N LEU A 22 -32.23 -6.33 -11.15
CA LEU A 22 -31.45 -7.48 -10.73
C LEU A 22 -30.38 -6.96 -9.75
N SER A 23 -30.72 -6.87 -8.48
CA SER A 23 -29.74 -6.68 -7.42
C SER A 23 -28.86 -7.92 -7.43
N ALA A 24 -27.61 -7.78 -7.88
CA ALA A 24 -26.63 -8.83 -7.70
C ALA A 24 -26.52 -9.06 -6.18
N GLN A 25 -27.06 -10.17 -5.71
CA GLN A 25 -27.04 -10.54 -4.31
C GLN A 25 -25.57 -10.81 -3.97
N GLU A 26 -24.94 -9.86 -3.27
CA GLU A 26 -23.57 -9.98 -2.81
C GLU A 26 -23.52 -11.21 -1.88
N LYS A 27 -22.72 -12.21 -2.29
CA LYS A 27 -22.65 -13.46 -1.53
C LYS A 27 -22.04 -13.21 -0.18
N ALA A 28 -22.57 -13.85 0.86
CA ALA A 28 -22.15 -13.68 2.24
C ALA A 28 -20.65 -13.98 2.40
N VAL A 29 -20.02 -13.21 3.28
CA VAL A 29 -18.63 -13.46 3.71
C VAL A 29 -18.63 -14.67 4.62
N LYS A 30 -17.70 -15.59 4.38
CA LYS A 30 -17.49 -16.82 5.17
C LYS A 30 -16.47 -16.61 6.29
N GLU A 31 -15.38 -15.93 5.98
CA GLU A 31 -14.29 -15.66 6.93
C GLU A 31 -13.48 -14.43 6.52
N ILE A 32 -12.76 -13.86 7.47
CA ILE A 32 -11.72 -12.86 7.21
C ILE A 32 -10.37 -13.36 7.68
N LYS A 33 -9.30 -12.99 6.94
CA LYS A 33 -7.90 -13.24 7.31
C LYS A 33 -7.10 -11.97 7.22
N VAL A 34 -6.09 -11.85 8.07
CA VAL A 34 -5.19 -10.68 8.10
C VAL A 34 -3.78 -11.11 7.73
N PHE A 35 -3.13 -10.32 6.90
CA PHE A 35 -1.76 -10.55 6.46
C PHE A 35 -0.87 -9.33 6.75
N PRO A 36 0.30 -9.56 7.38
CA PRO A 36 0.79 -10.82 7.93
C PRO A 36 -0.02 -11.29 9.15
N PRO A 37 0.09 -12.55 9.59
CA PRO A 37 -0.68 -13.09 10.73
C PRO A 37 -0.19 -12.59 12.10
N ALA A 38 0.96 -11.94 12.17
CA ALA A 38 1.50 -11.28 13.34
C ALA A 38 2.42 -10.13 12.88
N VAL A 39 2.54 -9.09 13.69
CA VAL A 39 3.39 -7.93 13.42
C VAL A 39 4.42 -7.79 14.53
N ARG A 40 5.67 -7.54 14.11
CA ARG A 40 6.77 -7.21 15.01
C ARG A 40 7.44 -5.93 14.52
N LEU A 41 7.59 -4.97 15.42
CA LEU A 41 8.22 -3.66 15.15
C LEU A 41 9.40 -3.53 16.11
N ASP A 42 10.61 -3.48 15.56
CA ASP A 42 11.86 -3.61 16.32
C ASP A 42 12.68 -2.29 16.40
N SER A 43 12.13 -1.18 15.90
CA SER A 43 12.80 0.13 15.96
C SER A 43 11.82 1.29 15.74
N ALA A 44 12.23 2.50 16.03
CA ALA A 44 11.45 3.72 15.81
C ALA A 44 11.03 3.95 14.35
N ARG A 45 11.77 3.39 13.39
CA ARG A 45 11.49 3.55 11.94
C ARG A 45 10.80 2.37 11.30
N ASP A 46 10.53 1.32 12.08
CA ASP A 46 9.81 0.17 11.55
C ASP A 46 8.35 0.52 11.25
N PHE A 47 7.83 -0.16 10.27
CA PHE A 47 6.40 -0.14 9.99
C PHE A 47 6.00 -1.43 9.30
N GLN A 48 4.74 -1.78 9.43
CA GLN A 48 4.15 -2.91 8.73
C GLN A 48 2.84 -2.50 8.09
N THR A 49 2.72 -2.72 6.80
CA THR A 49 1.44 -2.62 6.09
C THR A 49 0.69 -3.93 6.23
N ILE A 50 -0.62 -3.84 6.50
CA ILE A 50 -1.49 -5.01 6.62
C ILE A 50 -2.54 -5.04 5.52
N ILE A 51 -2.99 -6.25 5.20
CA ILE A 51 -4.10 -6.51 4.29
C ILE A 51 -5.13 -7.36 5.01
N VAL A 52 -6.40 -7.00 4.88
CA VAL A 52 -7.53 -7.77 5.35
C VAL A 52 -8.23 -8.40 4.16
N GLN A 53 -8.20 -9.71 4.09
CA GLN A 53 -8.83 -10.49 3.04
C GLN A 53 -10.14 -11.09 3.55
N ALA A 54 -11.25 -10.85 2.85
CA ALA A 54 -12.49 -11.57 3.06
C ALA A 54 -12.58 -12.74 2.06
N THR A 55 -13.05 -13.88 2.52
CA THR A 55 -13.39 -15.04 1.68
C THR A 55 -14.90 -15.19 1.70
N ARG A 56 -15.52 -15.20 0.53
CA ARG A 56 -16.97 -15.41 0.36
C ARG A 56 -17.34 -16.90 0.36
N GLU A 57 -18.63 -17.21 0.48
CA GLU A 57 -19.14 -18.58 0.43
C GLU A 57 -18.80 -19.32 -0.88
N ASP A 58 -18.62 -18.60 -1.98
CA ASP A 58 -18.18 -19.15 -3.28
C ASP A 58 -16.65 -19.28 -3.42
N SER A 59 -15.92 -19.11 -2.34
CA SER A 59 -14.46 -19.16 -2.28
C SER A 59 -13.75 -18.03 -3.04
N VAL A 60 -14.46 -17.01 -3.47
CA VAL A 60 -13.85 -15.79 -4.00
C VAL A 60 -13.29 -14.96 -2.86
N THR A 61 -12.07 -14.47 -3.02
CA THR A 61 -11.40 -13.60 -2.05
C THR A 61 -11.36 -12.17 -2.55
N GLU A 62 -11.51 -11.22 -1.63
CA GLU A 62 -11.39 -9.79 -1.93
C GLU A 62 -10.62 -9.05 -0.82
N ASP A 63 -9.98 -7.95 -1.19
CA ASP A 63 -9.32 -7.04 -0.25
C ASP A 63 -10.37 -6.09 0.35
N VAL A 64 -10.62 -6.24 1.65
CA VAL A 64 -11.56 -5.42 2.42
C VAL A 64 -10.85 -4.49 3.41
N THR A 65 -9.55 -4.30 3.25
CA THR A 65 -8.71 -3.49 4.15
C THR A 65 -9.25 -2.08 4.35
N SER A 66 -9.74 -1.46 3.29
CA SER A 66 -10.28 -0.10 3.32
C SER A 66 -11.61 0.03 4.06
N SER A 67 -12.39 -1.06 4.12
CA SER A 67 -13.74 -1.10 4.68
C SER A 67 -13.80 -1.73 6.06
N ALA A 68 -12.74 -2.43 6.48
CA ALA A 68 -12.66 -3.05 7.79
C ALA A 68 -12.47 -2.00 8.89
N LYS A 69 -13.14 -2.20 10.02
CA LYS A 69 -12.93 -1.40 11.23
C LYS A 69 -11.78 -2.00 12.03
N MET A 70 -10.90 -1.16 12.55
CA MET A 70 -9.69 -1.60 13.23
C MET A 70 -9.49 -0.80 14.52
N ALA A 71 -9.17 -1.49 15.62
CA ALA A 71 -8.88 -0.85 16.91
C ALA A 71 -7.87 -1.69 17.71
N PHE A 72 -6.90 -1.04 18.33
CA PHE A 72 -6.00 -1.70 19.27
C PHE A 72 -6.67 -1.94 20.61
N LYS A 73 -6.40 -3.09 21.24
CA LYS A 73 -6.75 -3.33 22.65
C LYS A 73 -5.97 -2.40 23.59
N ASN A 74 -4.69 -2.13 23.25
CA ASN A 74 -3.87 -1.11 23.91
C ASN A 74 -3.29 -0.16 22.85
N PRO A 75 -3.81 1.08 22.73
CA PRO A 75 -3.38 2.05 21.70
C PRO A 75 -2.07 2.78 22.05
N GLU A 76 -1.46 2.49 23.21
CA GLU A 76 -0.19 3.11 23.60
C GLU A 76 1.02 2.44 22.92
N CYS A 77 0.91 1.17 22.49
CA CYS A 77 2.04 0.44 21.91
C CYS A 77 2.30 0.79 20.45
N ALA A 78 1.26 0.99 19.66
CA ALA A 78 1.38 1.22 18.20
C ALA A 78 0.35 2.22 17.69
N THR A 79 0.65 2.84 16.55
CA THR A 79 -0.27 3.70 15.81
C THR A 79 -0.75 2.99 14.55
N LEU A 80 -1.93 3.40 14.08
CA LEU A 80 -2.54 2.92 12.86
C LEU A 80 -2.81 4.11 11.97
N GLU A 81 -2.23 4.09 10.76
CA GLU A 81 -2.34 5.16 9.77
C GLU A 81 -2.94 4.62 8.49
N ARG A 82 -3.95 5.33 7.97
CA ARG A 82 -4.50 5.09 6.65
C ARG A 82 -3.71 5.91 5.63
N ILE A 83 -3.19 5.25 4.61
CA ILE A 83 -2.43 5.88 3.53
C ILE A 83 -3.20 5.68 2.23
N ASP A 84 -3.62 6.79 1.63
CA ASP A 84 -4.25 6.81 0.31
C ASP A 84 -3.15 6.99 -0.75
N GLY A 85 -3.00 6.04 -1.66
CA GLY A 85 -2.01 6.04 -2.72
C GLY A 85 -2.61 5.67 -4.07
N ASP A 86 -1.83 5.82 -5.15
CA ASP A 86 -2.26 5.51 -6.53
C ASP A 86 -2.67 4.05 -6.71
N ALA A 87 -2.11 3.15 -5.90
CA ALA A 87 -2.43 1.72 -5.90
C ALA A 87 -3.63 1.35 -5.00
N GLY A 88 -4.26 2.33 -4.35
CA GLY A 88 -5.35 2.14 -3.40
C GLY A 88 -4.97 2.48 -1.96
N ILE A 89 -5.86 2.08 -1.04
CA ILE A 89 -5.73 2.37 0.38
C ILE A 89 -4.90 1.28 1.05
N SER A 90 -3.89 1.70 1.81
CA SER A 90 -3.12 0.81 2.68
C SER A 90 -3.22 1.25 4.14
N ILE A 91 -3.11 0.28 5.04
CA ILE A 91 -3.10 0.51 6.49
C ILE A 91 -1.72 0.18 7.01
N ARG A 92 -1.08 1.17 7.62
CA ARG A 92 0.26 1.06 8.19
C ARG A 92 0.19 1.04 9.70
N LEU A 93 0.90 0.11 10.31
CA LEU A 93 1.18 0.07 11.73
C LEU A 93 2.60 0.60 11.95
N SER A 94 2.76 1.50 12.93
CA SER A 94 4.06 2.05 13.33
C SER A 94 4.20 1.99 14.86
N PRO A 95 5.43 1.85 15.38
CA PRO A 95 5.68 1.74 16.80
C PRO A 95 5.41 3.08 17.50
N LYS A 96 4.93 3.03 18.75
CA LYS A 96 4.75 4.19 19.62
C LYS A 96 5.49 3.99 20.94
N GLN A 97 5.32 2.84 21.58
CA GLN A 97 5.94 2.46 22.85
C GLN A 97 6.16 0.95 22.91
N ASP A 98 7.24 0.52 23.55
CA ASP A 98 7.53 -0.90 23.77
C ASP A 98 6.38 -1.59 24.51
N GLY A 99 6.04 -2.80 24.06
CA GLY A 99 4.98 -3.62 24.62
C GLY A 99 4.26 -4.46 23.60
N ASP A 100 3.33 -5.25 24.08
CA ASP A 100 2.49 -6.11 23.25
C ASP A 100 1.06 -5.59 23.23
N THR A 101 0.41 -5.69 22.08
CA THR A 101 -0.99 -5.36 21.90
C THR A 101 -1.63 -6.28 20.86
N VAL A 102 -2.92 -6.17 20.71
CA VAL A 102 -3.68 -6.87 19.66
C VAL A 102 -4.49 -5.85 18.89
N LEU A 103 -4.35 -5.87 17.57
CA LEU A 103 -5.25 -5.15 16.69
C LEU A 103 -6.47 -6.02 16.41
N VAL A 104 -7.64 -5.53 16.80
CA VAL A 104 -8.92 -6.16 16.53
C VAL A 104 -9.45 -5.59 15.23
N ILE A 105 -9.75 -6.47 14.27
CA ILE A 105 -10.25 -6.13 12.94
C ILE A 105 -11.66 -6.71 12.81
N THR A 106 -12.61 -5.87 12.39
CA THR A 106 -14.02 -6.26 12.21
C THR A 106 -14.48 -5.90 10.80
N TYR A 107 -15.08 -6.86 10.11
CA TYR A 107 -15.72 -6.66 8.81
C TYR A 107 -17.06 -7.42 8.78
N GLY A 108 -18.17 -6.70 8.65
CA GLY A 108 -19.49 -7.27 8.82
C GLY A 108 -19.68 -7.89 10.21
N GLU A 109 -20.02 -9.17 10.26
CA GLU A 109 -20.16 -9.95 11.49
C GLU A 109 -18.88 -10.71 11.88
N HIS A 110 -17.83 -10.65 11.05
CA HIS A 110 -16.57 -11.37 11.24
C HIS A 110 -15.55 -10.52 11.98
N GLN A 111 -14.77 -11.18 12.82
CA GLN A 111 -13.70 -10.56 13.60
C GLN A 111 -12.42 -11.38 13.47
N ALA A 112 -11.28 -10.69 13.38
CA ALA A 112 -9.95 -11.29 13.46
C ALA A 112 -9.08 -10.51 14.43
N GLU A 113 -8.13 -11.19 15.03
CA GLU A 113 -7.15 -10.61 15.95
C GLU A 113 -5.75 -10.71 15.34
N LEU A 114 -5.01 -9.60 15.33
CA LEU A 114 -3.63 -9.52 14.86
C LEU A 114 -2.73 -9.19 16.07
N PRO A 115 -1.90 -10.13 16.52
CA PRO A 115 -0.89 -9.85 17.54
C PRO A 115 0.15 -8.84 17.01
N VAL A 116 0.47 -7.85 17.85
CA VAL A 116 1.46 -6.81 17.54
C VAL A 116 2.43 -6.69 18.70
N SER A 117 3.71 -6.91 18.46
CA SER A 117 4.79 -6.74 19.42
C SER A 117 5.68 -5.59 19.01
N VAL A 118 5.94 -4.68 19.92
CA VAL A 118 6.81 -3.50 19.71
C VAL A 118 7.98 -3.58 20.66
N GLN A 119 9.19 -3.49 20.11
CA GLN A 119 10.43 -3.47 20.86
C GLN A 119 11.30 -2.31 20.37
N SER A 120 12.01 -1.68 21.29
CA SER A 120 12.93 -0.58 20.95
C SER A 120 12.27 0.57 20.16
N ALA A 121 11.03 0.92 20.48
CA ALA A 121 10.27 1.97 19.80
C ALA A 121 10.98 3.34 19.79
N ALA A 122 11.79 3.62 20.79
CA ALA A 122 12.58 4.87 20.88
C ALA A 122 13.96 4.77 20.21
N LYS A 123 14.36 3.58 19.74
CA LYS A 123 15.70 3.38 19.17
C LYS A 123 15.69 3.59 17.67
N GLU A 124 16.43 4.58 17.21
CA GLU A 124 16.71 4.75 15.78
C GLU A 124 17.91 3.88 15.37
N PRO A 125 17.72 2.89 14.49
CA PRO A 125 18.81 2.11 13.95
C PRO A 125 19.65 2.99 13.01
N PRO A 126 20.97 2.70 12.85
CA PRO A 126 21.79 3.38 11.86
C PRO A 126 21.22 3.15 10.45
N LEU A 127 21.35 4.17 9.59
CA LEU A 127 20.93 4.06 8.20
C LEU A 127 21.70 2.96 7.48
N SER A 128 20.97 2.05 6.88
CA SER A 128 21.49 0.98 6.05
C SER A 128 21.40 1.34 4.58
N PHE A 129 22.53 1.38 3.88
CA PHE A 129 22.52 1.62 2.44
C PHE A 129 21.63 0.60 1.72
N ARG A 130 21.72 -0.67 2.11
CA ARG A 130 20.94 -1.76 1.50
C ARG A 130 19.44 -1.65 1.77
N LEU A 131 19.04 -1.33 3.01
CA LEU A 131 17.63 -1.38 3.42
C LEU A 131 16.92 -0.03 3.27
N ASP A 132 17.65 1.09 3.38
CA ASP A 132 17.05 2.42 3.35
C ASP A 132 17.31 3.15 2.02
N VAL A 133 18.54 3.03 1.43
CA VAL A 133 18.92 3.79 0.23
C VAL A 133 18.58 3.03 -1.05
N MET A 134 18.90 1.73 -1.13
CA MET A 134 18.65 0.94 -2.35
C MET A 134 17.18 0.90 -2.77
N PRO A 135 16.19 0.81 -1.86
CA PRO A 135 14.78 0.91 -2.23
C PRO A 135 14.42 2.25 -2.89
N VAL A 136 15.06 3.36 -2.49
CA VAL A 136 14.86 4.68 -3.11
C VAL A 136 15.34 4.64 -4.58
N PHE A 137 16.53 4.09 -4.85
CA PHE A 137 17.02 3.93 -6.21
C PHE A 137 16.13 3.03 -7.08
N ALA A 138 15.63 1.94 -6.51
CA ALA A 138 14.71 1.04 -7.20
C ALA A 138 13.39 1.75 -7.55
N ARG A 139 12.81 2.48 -6.61
CA ARG A 139 11.57 3.24 -6.80
C ARG A 139 11.71 4.39 -7.80
N ALA A 140 12.84 5.10 -7.76
CA ALA A 140 13.16 6.16 -8.72
C ALA A 140 13.60 5.63 -10.09
N GLY A 141 13.77 4.31 -10.27
CA GLY A 141 14.19 3.69 -11.52
C GLY A 141 15.67 3.86 -11.85
N CYS A 142 16.49 4.38 -10.92
CA CYS A 142 17.90 4.70 -11.19
C CYS A 142 18.74 3.46 -11.55
N ASN A 143 18.43 2.29 -10.98
CA ASN A 143 19.10 1.01 -11.21
C ASN A 143 18.39 0.10 -12.22
N MET A 144 17.49 0.65 -13.03
CA MET A 144 16.87 -0.08 -14.15
C MET A 144 17.82 -0.18 -15.35
N GLY A 145 17.56 -1.16 -16.24
CA GLY A 145 18.36 -1.38 -17.44
C GLY A 145 18.35 -0.23 -18.45
N SER A 146 17.36 0.65 -18.42
CA SER A 146 17.29 1.88 -19.21
C SER A 146 18.10 3.05 -18.62
N CYS A 147 18.53 2.93 -17.37
CA CYS A 147 19.34 3.91 -16.65
C CYS A 147 20.70 3.33 -16.26
N HIS A 148 21.09 3.48 -14.99
CA HIS A 148 22.42 3.08 -14.50
C HIS A 148 22.58 1.57 -14.29
N GLY A 149 21.47 0.79 -14.32
CA GLY A 149 21.49 -0.68 -14.24
C GLY A 149 21.90 -1.40 -15.54
N ALA A 150 22.10 -0.67 -16.65
CA ALA A 150 22.65 -1.24 -17.88
C ALA A 150 24.08 -1.77 -17.67
N ALA A 151 24.52 -2.73 -18.48
CA ALA A 151 25.84 -3.37 -18.36
C ALA A 151 27.00 -2.36 -18.35
N ARG A 152 26.89 -1.29 -19.13
CA ARG A 152 27.86 -0.18 -19.19
C ARG A 152 27.49 1.01 -18.30
N GLY A 153 26.32 0.96 -17.65
CA GLY A 153 25.75 2.11 -16.96
C GLY A 153 25.32 3.22 -17.92
N LYS A 154 25.20 4.43 -17.40
CA LYS A 154 24.86 5.63 -18.18
C LYS A 154 25.74 6.79 -17.72
N ASP A 155 26.27 7.58 -18.66
CA ASP A 155 27.11 8.75 -18.40
C ASP A 155 28.32 8.47 -17.47
N GLY A 156 28.95 7.30 -17.64
CA GLY A 156 30.10 6.88 -16.84
C GLY A 156 29.78 6.46 -15.39
N PHE A 157 28.50 6.29 -15.06
CA PHE A 157 28.06 5.76 -13.77
C PHE A 157 27.20 4.49 -13.94
N ARG A 158 27.52 3.46 -13.18
CA ARG A 158 26.82 2.17 -13.18
C ARG A 158 26.35 1.81 -11.79
N LEU A 159 25.13 1.32 -11.71
CA LEU A 159 24.57 0.59 -10.57
C LEU A 159 24.32 -0.86 -10.95
N SER A 160 24.17 -1.72 -9.98
CA SER A 160 23.74 -3.10 -10.23
C SER A 160 22.27 -3.11 -10.66
N LEU A 161 21.96 -3.97 -11.64
CA LEU A 161 20.59 -4.10 -12.14
C LEU A 161 19.66 -4.53 -11.00
N PHE A 162 18.61 -3.75 -10.75
CA PHE A 162 17.65 -3.93 -9.66
C PHE A 162 18.28 -4.05 -8.26
N GLY A 163 19.52 -3.59 -8.09
CA GLY A 163 20.17 -3.57 -6.77
C GLY A 163 20.67 -4.93 -6.27
N PHE A 164 21.03 -5.86 -7.19
CA PHE A 164 21.51 -7.18 -6.78
C PHE A 164 22.87 -7.15 -6.05
N ASP A 165 23.68 -6.09 -6.23
CA ASP A 165 25.01 -5.91 -5.60
C ASP A 165 25.06 -4.59 -4.80
N PRO A 166 24.39 -4.48 -3.63
CA PRO A 166 24.36 -3.24 -2.85
C PRO A 166 25.74 -2.79 -2.36
N ALA A 167 26.67 -3.72 -2.09
CA ALA A 167 28.01 -3.40 -1.64
C ALA A 167 28.83 -2.73 -2.75
N GLY A 168 28.77 -3.26 -3.97
CA GLY A 168 29.37 -2.66 -5.15
C GLY A 168 28.74 -1.31 -5.50
N ASP A 169 27.43 -1.17 -5.36
CA ASP A 169 26.74 0.10 -5.60
C ASP A 169 27.15 1.18 -4.58
N TYR A 170 27.27 0.80 -3.31
CA TYR A 170 27.81 1.69 -2.28
C TYR A 170 29.24 2.16 -2.63
N HIS A 171 30.12 1.23 -3.02
CA HIS A 171 31.48 1.55 -3.42
C HIS A 171 31.51 2.49 -4.64
N ARG A 172 30.74 2.19 -5.69
CA ARG A 172 30.65 3.04 -6.89
C ARG A 172 30.15 4.44 -6.58
N LEU A 173 29.18 4.55 -5.69
CA LEU A 173 28.59 5.83 -5.32
C LEU A 173 29.53 6.67 -4.45
N THR A 174 30.21 6.04 -3.48
CA THR A 174 30.97 6.76 -2.43
C THR A 174 32.48 6.83 -2.68
N ARG A 175 33.06 5.89 -3.45
CA ARG A 175 34.52 5.73 -3.63
C ARG A 175 34.99 5.98 -5.05
N GLU A 176 34.19 5.66 -6.05
CA GLU A 176 34.54 6.02 -7.43
C GLU A 176 34.27 7.51 -7.63
N MET A 177 35.29 8.27 -8.02
CA MET A 177 35.25 9.73 -8.21
C MET A 177 34.70 10.45 -6.98
N PRO A 178 35.43 10.42 -5.86
CA PRO A 178 35.00 11.04 -4.58
C PRO A 178 34.62 12.51 -4.78
N GLY A 179 33.54 12.93 -4.10
CA GLY A 179 33.04 14.30 -4.15
C GLY A 179 32.22 14.65 -5.40
N ARG A 180 32.22 13.80 -6.46
CA ARG A 180 31.42 14.08 -7.65
C ARG A 180 29.94 13.69 -7.48
N ARG A 181 29.67 12.50 -6.92
CA ARG A 181 28.32 11.98 -6.81
C ARG A 181 27.67 12.34 -5.48
N ILE A 182 28.48 12.37 -4.43
CA ILE A 182 28.07 12.73 -3.07
C ILE A 182 28.94 13.89 -2.60
N ASN A 183 28.29 14.97 -2.18
CA ASN A 183 28.94 16.12 -1.56
C ASN A 183 28.55 16.17 -0.09
N LEU A 184 29.46 15.78 0.79
CA LEU A 184 29.21 15.75 2.24
C LEU A 184 29.09 17.15 2.85
N GLY A 185 29.69 18.17 2.23
CA GLY A 185 29.60 19.56 2.67
C GLY A 185 28.31 20.27 2.24
N ASN A 186 27.69 19.77 1.18
CA ASN A 186 26.39 20.24 0.66
C ASN A 186 25.61 19.05 0.10
N PRO A 187 24.92 18.26 0.95
CA PRO A 187 24.23 17.04 0.53
C PRO A 187 23.20 17.27 -0.59
N GLU A 188 22.46 18.37 -0.56
CA GLU A 188 21.47 18.73 -1.58
C GLU A 188 22.11 19.05 -2.94
N GLY A 189 23.36 19.54 -2.94
CA GLY A 189 24.15 19.76 -4.13
C GLY A 189 24.81 18.49 -4.70
N SER A 190 24.58 17.32 -4.09
CA SER A 190 25.07 16.04 -4.59
C SER A 190 24.41 15.68 -5.91
N LEU A 191 25.19 15.23 -6.92
CA LEU A 191 24.64 14.81 -8.21
C LEU A 191 23.59 13.69 -8.07
N VAL A 192 23.75 12.80 -7.09
CA VAL A 192 22.80 11.72 -6.85
C VAL A 192 21.42 12.24 -6.45
N VAL A 193 21.36 13.36 -5.72
CA VAL A 193 20.11 14.03 -5.34
C VAL A 193 19.56 14.82 -6.52
N GLN A 194 20.40 15.68 -7.14
CA GLN A 194 19.97 16.57 -8.24
C GLN A 194 19.46 15.83 -9.48
N LYS A 195 19.92 14.60 -9.71
CA LYS A 195 19.45 13.78 -10.84
C LYS A 195 18.21 12.93 -10.54
N ALA A 196 17.80 12.86 -9.30
CA ALA A 196 16.64 12.08 -8.86
C ALA A 196 15.33 12.92 -8.78
N VAL A 197 15.40 14.23 -8.96
CA VAL A 197 14.29 15.20 -8.95
C VAL A 197 14.05 15.79 -10.32
#